data_0d23fa761ab89da59dcb4a455cea1f92
#
_entry.id   0d23fa761ab89da59dcb4a455cea1f92
#
_cell.length_a   1.000
_cell.length_b   1.000
_cell.length_c   1.000
_cell.angle_alpha   90.00
_cell.angle_beta   90.00
_cell.angle_gamma   90.00
#
_symmetry.space_group_name_H-M   'P 1'
#
loop_
_entity.id
_entity.type
_entity.pdbx_description
1 polymer ?
#
loop_
_entity_poly.entity_id
_entity_poly.type
_entity_poly.pdbx_seq_one_letter_code
_entity_poly.pdbx_strand_id
1 'polypeptide(L)'
;VASGTTTGLQSNNAALLAMLTSTANVLDNTELTDQLTWAFNSGSEHFDYLAVSESLVLTYTITATDSQFATDTQTVVITINGTNDVPVITVDAGDSVGDTLAVTGGALNTSGTLSVEDLDRSDVVAATITAFSKSGDSIGLTRNDAQLMAMLSVNSLVIDSAHEQGTLSWNFDSAGYAFGYLAATESLTLVYNITVTDTQGTTDTRDVTIVITGENSAPVISIEPGDSAAESIVESNTTLGAQGTLSVRDINTTDTVTATVTSVSPSGTTLGLPSNNPTLLNMLSVNTNVIDNVSETGTIYW
;
A
#
# COMPACT_ATOMS: atom_id res chain seq x y z
N VAL A 1 14.11 -44.20 12.60
CA VAL A 1 14.89 -43.33 11.68
C VAL A 1 13.91 -42.51 10.85
N ALA A 2 14.18 -41.24 10.74
CA ALA A 2 13.43 -40.33 9.86
C ALA A 2 14.18 -40.20 8.52
N SER A 3 13.44 -40.11 7.41
CA SER A 3 13.94 -39.90 6.06
C SER A 3 12.89 -39.19 5.21
N GLY A 4 13.25 -38.76 3.99
CA GLY A 4 12.42 -37.87 3.19
C GLY A 4 12.68 -36.41 3.54
N THR A 5 11.66 -35.54 3.48
CA THR A 5 11.79 -34.10 3.84
C THR A 5 11.89 -33.98 5.36
N THR A 6 13.08 -33.68 5.86
CA THR A 6 13.36 -33.49 7.29
C THR A 6 13.75 -32.03 7.64
N THR A 7 13.96 -31.19 6.65
CA THR A 7 14.21 -29.75 6.86
C THR A 7 12.92 -29.10 7.31
N GLY A 8 12.91 -28.46 8.46
CA GLY A 8 11.70 -27.92 9.11
C GLY A 8 11.17 -28.78 10.26
N LEU A 9 11.55 -30.06 10.34
CA LEU A 9 11.12 -30.97 11.41
C LEU A 9 11.56 -30.43 12.80
N GLN A 10 10.59 -30.11 13.64
CA GLN A 10 10.82 -29.55 14.98
C GLN A 10 11.14 -30.67 16.02
N SER A 11 10.57 -31.83 15.85
CA SER A 11 10.70 -32.94 16.79
C SER A 11 12.07 -33.65 16.71
N ASN A 12 12.73 -33.80 17.83
CA ASN A 12 13.97 -34.59 17.92
C ASN A 12 13.70 -36.08 17.92
N ASN A 13 14.75 -36.94 17.78
CA ASN A 13 14.63 -38.38 17.71
C ASN A 13 13.90 -39.01 18.92
N ALA A 14 14.03 -38.46 20.13
CA ALA A 14 13.34 -38.97 21.32
C ALA A 14 11.82 -38.67 21.25
N ALA A 15 11.46 -37.47 20.79
CA ALA A 15 10.06 -37.12 20.57
C ALA A 15 9.43 -37.96 19.45
N LEU A 16 10.12 -38.10 18.32
CA LEU A 16 9.65 -39.00 17.23
C LEU A 16 9.47 -40.44 17.69
N LEU A 17 10.41 -40.98 18.50
CA LEU A 17 10.31 -42.34 19.03
C LEU A 17 9.07 -42.49 19.93
N ALA A 18 8.75 -41.48 20.72
CA ALA A 18 7.59 -41.50 21.63
C ALA A 18 6.23 -41.44 20.91
N MET A 19 6.19 -41.07 19.63
CA MET A 19 4.95 -41.03 18.84
C MET A 19 4.40 -42.42 18.52
N LEU A 20 5.24 -43.48 18.52
CA LEU A 20 4.80 -44.86 18.36
C LEU A 20 4.82 -45.56 19.71
N THR A 21 3.71 -46.13 20.10
CA THR A 21 3.57 -46.97 21.29
C THR A 21 3.20 -48.38 20.88
N SER A 22 3.66 -49.40 21.61
CA SER A 22 3.30 -50.78 21.40
C SER A 22 2.92 -51.45 22.71
N THR A 23 2.17 -52.56 22.63
CA THR A 23 1.87 -53.40 23.79
C THR A 23 3.16 -53.92 24.41
N ALA A 24 3.28 -53.82 25.74
CA ALA A 24 4.51 -54.18 26.46
C ALA A 24 4.64 -55.68 26.75
N ASN A 25 3.54 -56.35 27.07
CA ASN A 25 3.51 -57.80 27.34
C ASN A 25 2.64 -58.45 26.28
N VAL A 26 3.24 -59.14 25.32
CA VAL A 26 2.55 -59.70 24.17
C VAL A 26 2.23 -61.20 24.41
N LEU A 27 3.15 -61.93 24.96
CA LEU A 27 2.97 -63.35 25.26
C LEU A 27 3.14 -63.56 26.75
N ASP A 28 2.27 -64.36 27.36
CA ASP A 28 2.45 -64.92 28.70
C ASP A 28 2.81 -66.47 28.64
N ASN A 29 2.91 -67.09 29.75
CA ASN A 29 3.30 -68.48 29.82
C ASN A 29 2.16 -69.51 29.51
N THR A 30 0.99 -69.00 29.12
CA THR A 30 -0.19 -69.84 28.80
C THR A 30 -0.47 -69.89 27.30
N GLU A 31 0.14 -69.02 26.50
CA GLU A 31 -0.10 -68.87 25.05
C GLU A 31 1.20 -69.01 24.25
N LEU A 32 1.08 -69.51 23.01
CA LEU A 32 2.19 -69.63 22.07
C LEU A 32 2.19 -68.54 21.00
N THR A 33 1.07 -67.85 20.84
CA THR A 33 0.89 -66.80 19.88
C THR A 33 -0.02 -65.74 20.44
N ASP A 34 0.33 -64.44 20.19
CA ASP A 34 -0.53 -63.30 20.49
C ASP A 34 -0.22 -62.18 19.49
N GLN A 35 -1.01 -61.08 19.53
CA GLN A 35 -0.86 -59.93 18.67
C GLN A 35 -0.12 -58.79 19.38
N LEU A 36 0.97 -58.34 18.78
CA LEU A 36 1.57 -57.07 19.14
C LEU A 36 0.79 -55.95 18.44
N THR A 37 0.14 -55.09 19.22
CA THR A 37 -0.55 -53.92 18.71
C THR A 37 0.33 -52.68 18.89
N TRP A 38 0.24 -51.75 17.95
CA TRP A 38 0.90 -50.48 18.04
C TRP A 38 -0.06 -49.33 17.66
N ALA A 39 0.24 -48.14 18.12
CA ALA A 39 -0.48 -46.90 17.78
C ALA A 39 0.51 -45.79 17.54
N PHE A 40 0.24 -44.99 16.51
CA PHE A 40 0.98 -43.78 16.21
C PHE A 40 0.14 -42.55 16.60
N ASN A 41 0.77 -41.58 17.31
CA ASN A 41 0.18 -40.31 17.67
C ASN A 41 1.27 -39.23 17.65
N SER A 42 1.16 -38.26 16.76
CA SER A 42 2.13 -37.19 16.62
C SER A 42 2.12 -36.17 17.78
N GLY A 43 1.10 -36.20 18.64
CA GLY A 43 0.94 -35.23 19.75
C GLY A 43 0.67 -33.82 19.22
N SER A 44 1.58 -32.91 19.53
CA SER A 44 1.53 -31.51 19.06
C SER A 44 2.35 -31.24 17.79
N GLU A 45 2.98 -32.28 17.23
CA GLU A 45 3.68 -32.11 15.93
C GLU A 45 2.68 -32.29 14.80
N HIS A 46 2.51 -31.24 13.99
CA HIS A 46 1.54 -31.20 12.88
C HIS A 46 2.19 -31.50 11.53
N PHE A 47 3.53 -31.37 11.44
CA PHE A 47 4.31 -31.53 10.21
C PHE A 47 3.96 -30.53 9.10
N ASP A 48 3.46 -29.35 9.47
CA ASP A 48 2.98 -28.30 8.55
C ASP A 48 4.07 -27.79 7.60
N TYR A 49 5.35 -28.04 7.90
CA TYR A 49 6.48 -27.69 7.01
C TYR A 49 6.54 -28.51 5.71
N LEU A 50 5.72 -29.58 5.60
CA LEU A 50 5.69 -30.46 4.43
C LEU A 50 4.73 -29.92 3.37
N ALA A 51 5.29 -29.36 2.32
CA ALA A 51 4.54 -28.92 1.16
C ALA A 51 3.89 -30.06 0.38
N VAL A 52 3.00 -29.73 -0.54
CA VAL A 52 2.39 -30.73 -1.43
C VAL A 52 3.47 -31.51 -2.19
N SER A 53 3.28 -32.82 -2.32
CA SER A 53 4.25 -33.80 -2.88
C SER A 53 5.50 -34.09 -2.04
N GLU A 54 5.69 -33.44 -0.92
CA GLU A 54 6.71 -33.79 0.05
C GLU A 54 6.21 -34.89 1.03
N SER A 55 7.12 -35.61 1.62
CA SER A 55 6.77 -36.60 2.63
C SER A 55 7.89 -36.83 3.63
N LEU A 56 7.49 -37.16 4.86
CA LEU A 56 8.36 -37.64 5.92
C LEU A 56 8.07 -39.11 6.13
N VAL A 57 9.11 -39.93 6.15
CA VAL A 57 9.03 -41.38 6.43
C VAL A 57 9.70 -41.67 7.75
N LEU A 58 8.92 -42.15 8.71
CA LEU A 58 9.37 -42.59 10.03
C LEU A 58 9.44 -44.12 10.08
N THR A 59 10.64 -44.64 10.21
CA THR A 59 10.86 -46.11 10.37
C THR A 59 11.16 -46.42 11.82
N TYR A 60 10.26 -47.14 12.45
CA TYR A 60 10.36 -47.61 13.82
C TYR A 60 10.80 -49.07 13.82
N THR A 61 11.71 -49.46 14.71
CA THR A 61 12.07 -50.83 14.96
C THR A 61 11.42 -51.28 16.27
N ILE A 62 10.50 -52.21 16.19
CA ILE A 62 9.93 -52.88 17.38
C ILE A 62 10.78 -54.09 17.69
N THR A 63 11.21 -54.26 18.93
CA THR A 63 12.00 -55.39 19.40
C THR A 63 11.17 -56.19 20.39
N ALA A 64 10.95 -57.45 20.13
CA ALA A 64 10.46 -58.43 21.10
C ALA A 64 11.64 -59.08 21.79
N THR A 65 11.55 -59.21 23.12
CA THR A 65 12.61 -59.83 23.94
C THR A 65 12.00 -60.86 24.86
N ASP A 66 12.53 -62.06 24.86
CA ASP A 66 12.08 -63.08 25.78
C ASP A 66 12.75 -62.98 27.15
N SER A 67 12.36 -63.87 28.08
CA SER A 67 12.90 -63.91 29.44
C SER A 67 14.35 -64.40 29.53
N GLN A 68 14.94 -64.89 28.44
CA GLN A 68 16.34 -65.24 28.31
C GLN A 68 17.17 -64.24 27.54
N PHE A 69 16.58 -63.05 27.25
CA PHE A 69 17.18 -61.91 26.51
C PHE A 69 17.46 -62.20 25.03
N ALA A 70 16.85 -63.26 24.45
CA ALA A 70 16.83 -63.42 23.00
C ALA A 70 15.85 -62.45 22.38
N THR A 71 16.21 -61.87 21.24
CA THR A 71 15.45 -60.81 20.62
C THR A 71 15.13 -61.07 19.16
N ASP A 72 13.96 -60.62 18.72
CA ASP A 72 13.63 -60.49 17.31
C ASP A 72 13.07 -59.07 17.04
N THR A 73 13.21 -58.62 15.83
CA THR A 73 12.86 -57.24 15.46
C THR A 73 12.01 -57.16 14.21
N GLN A 74 11.06 -56.24 14.21
CA GLN A 74 10.25 -55.92 13.03
C GLN A 74 10.14 -54.38 12.87
N THR A 75 10.09 -53.92 11.64
CA THR A 75 9.94 -52.51 11.35
C THR A 75 8.48 -52.12 11.09
N VAL A 76 8.10 -50.98 11.62
CA VAL A 76 6.85 -50.27 11.29
C VAL A 76 7.23 -48.98 10.58
N VAL A 77 6.62 -48.71 9.44
CA VAL A 77 6.86 -47.50 8.64
C VAL A 77 5.61 -46.66 8.64
N ILE A 78 5.77 -45.39 9.05
CA ILE A 78 4.73 -44.36 8.97
C ILE A 78 5.19 -43.34 7.93
N THR A 79 4.38 -43.13 6.92
CA THR A 79 4.60 -42.08 5.92
C THR A 79 3.59 -40.94 6.15
N ILE A 80 4.10 -39.75 6.32
CA ILE A 80 3.34 -38.50 6.47
C ILE A 80 3.51 -37.75 5.18
N ASN A 81 2.42 -37.48 4.48
CA ASN A 81 2.43 -36.72 3.24
C ASN A 81 2.00 -35.28 3.51
N GLY A 82 2.72 -34.33 2.94
CA GLY A 82 2.40 -32.93 3.04
C GLY A 82 1.17 -32.52 2.24
N THR A 83 0.59 -31.43 2.65
CA THR A 83 -0.51 -30.72 1.98
C THR A 83 -0.10 -29.25 1.86
N ASN A 84 -0.69 -28.55 0.92
CA ASN A 84 -0.40 -27.12 0.78
C ASN A 84 -1.05 -26.31 1.90
N ASP A 85 -0.26 -25.48 2.55
CA ASP A 85 -0.71 -24.39 3.39
C ASP A 85 -0.81 -23.10 2.56
N VAL A 86 -1.68 -22.18 2.96
CA VAL A 86 -1.91 -20.91 2.23
C VAL A 86 -1.03 -19.84 2.85
N PRO A 87 -0.34 -19.02 2.07
CA PRO A 87 0.40 -17.88 2.62
C PRO A 87 -0.54 -16.90 3.33
N VAL A 88 -0.10 -16.28 4.41
CA VAL A 88 -0.89 -15.37 5.24
C VAL A 88 -0.17 -14.04 5.40
N ILE A 89 -0.84 -12.93 5.07
CA ILE A 89 -0.34 -11.57 5.30
C ILE A 89 -0.79 -11.11 6.68
N THR A 90 0.15 -10.81 7.56
CA THR A 90 -0.10 -10.23 8.89
C THR A 90 0.36 -8.78 8.97
N VAL A 91 -0.06 -8.10 10.04
CA VAL A 91 0.37 -6.73 10.37
C VAL A 91 1.00 -6.78 11.73
N ASP A 92 2.30 -6.93 11.75
CA ASP A 92 3.08 -7.08 12.96
C ASP A 92 3.58 -5.72 13.50
N ALA A 93 4.26 -5.74 14.62
CA ALA A 93 4.81 -4.52 15.19
C ALA A 93 5.88 -3.91 14.25
N GLY A 94 5.59 -2.71 13.75
CA GLY A 94 6.43 -1.99 12.78
C GLY A 94 5.89 -2.03 11.35
N ASP A 95 4.90 -2.85 11.07
CA ASP A 95 4.23 -2.89 9.77
C ASP A 95 3.24 -1.74 9.59
N SER A 96 2.94 -1.44 8.34
CA SER A 96 2.02 -0.38 7.96
C SER A 96 1.14 -0.81 6.77
N VAL A 97 -0.15 -0.62 6.91
CA VAL A 97 -1.16 -0.82 5.84
C VAL A 97 -1.46 0.46 5.06
N GLY A 98 -0.63 1.48 5.17
CA GLY A 98 -0.80 2.74 4.46
C GLY A 98 -0.24 3.94 5.19
N ASP A 99 -0.47 5.12 4.61
CA ASP A 99 0.01 6.41 5.15
C ASP A 99 -0.90 7.56 4.72
N THR A 100 -0.76 8.71 5.40
CA THR A 100 -1.40 9.97 5.04
C THR A 100 -0.34 10.99 4.66
N LEU A 101 -0.41 11.50 3.43
CA LEU A 101 0.53 12.43 2.85
C LEU A 101 -0.14 13.79 2.61
N ALA A 102 0.47 14.86 3.07
CA ALA A 102 0.02 16.21 2.76
C ALA A 102 0.65 16.69 1.44
N VAL A 103 -0.13 17.39 0.61
CA VAL A 103 0.37 18.09 -0.58
C VAL A 103 1.33 19.21 -0.13
N THR A 104 2.55 19.22 -0.69
CA THR A 104 3.59 20.21 -0.37
C THR A 104 4.16 20.88 -1.62
N GLY A 105 3.44 20.77 -2.77
CA GLY A 105 3.85 21.31 -4.06
C GLY A 105 4.92 20.51 -4.80
N GLY A 106 5.32 19.33 -4.26
CA GLY A 106 6.32 18.43 -4.85
C GLY A 106 5.83 16.99 -4.98
N ALA A 107 6.74 16.09 -5.35
CA ALA A 107 6.49 14.65 -5.37
C ALA A 107 6.20 14.12 -3.97
N LEU A 108 5.26 13.19 -3.86
CA LEU A 108 4.88 12.52 -2.61
C LEU A 108 5.46 11.10 -2.61
N ASN A 109 6.08 10.72 -1.50
CA ASN A 109 6.70 9.40 -1.33
C ASN A 109 6.46 8.89 0.09
N THR A 110 6.18 7.60 0.21
CA THR A 110 6.14 6.88 1.48
C THR A 110 6.35 5.39 1.22
N SER A 111 6.68 4.64 2.26
CA SER A 111 6.89 3.19 2.17
C SER A 111 6.51 2.51 3.47
N GLY A 112 6.31 1.20 3.41
CA GLY A 112 6.06 0.39 4.58
C GLY A 112 6.30 -1.08 4.31
N THR A 113 6.03 -1.89 5.32
CA THR A 113 6.17 -3.35 5.27
C THR A 113 4.92 -4.03 5.77
N LEU A 114 4.77 -5.29 5.38
CA LEU A 114 3.83 -6.26 5.93
C LEU A 114 4.59 -7.56 6.14
N SER A 115 4.22 -8.30 7.17
CA SER A 115 4.76 -9.63 7.44
C SER A 115 3.97 -10.68 6.66
N VAL A 116 4.67 -11.69 6.14
CA VAL A 116 4.06 -12.81 5.43
C VAL A 116 4.62 -14.10 6.00
N GLU A 117 3.76 -15.07 6.25
CA GLU A 117 4.11 -16.42 6.69
C GLU A 117 3.51 -17.45 5.75
N ASP A 118 4.28 -18.49 5.45
CA ASP A 118 3.85 -19.70 4.76
C ASP A 118 4.50 -20.87 5.49
N LEU A 119 3.69 -21.83 5.95
CA LEU A 119 4.18 -22.96 6.72
C LEU A 119 4.90 -23.98 5.84
N ASP A 120 4.59 -24.02 4.55
CA ASP A 120 5.26 -24.86 3.56
C ASP A 120 6.67 -24.34 3.27
N ARG A 121 7.66 -24.86 4.01
CA ARG A 121 9.03 -24.35 4.00
C ARG A 121 9.71 -24.34 2.64
N SER A 122 9.32 -25.23 1.73
CA SER A 122 9.90 -25.30 0.38
C SER A 122 9.22 -24.38 -0.63
N ASP A 123 8.14 -23.70 -0.24
CA ASP A 123 7.39 -22.84 -1.13
C ASP A 123 8.08 -21.51 -1.37
N VAL A 124 7.73 -20.92 -2.49
CA VAL A 124 8.14 -19.56 -2.88
C VAL A 124 6.89 -18.71 -2.93
N VAL A 125 6.87 -17.63 -2.16
CA VAL A 125 5.75 -16.68 -2.14
C VAL A 125 6.13 -15.41 -2.88
N ALA A 126 5.32 -15.09 -3.89
CA ALA A 126 5.45 -13.88 -4.71
C ALA A 126 4.33 -12.88 -4.41
N ALA A 127 4.61 -11.57 -4.52
CA ALA A 127 3.63 -10.52 -4.35
C ALA A 127 3.38 -9.72 -5.63
N THR A 128 2.12 -9.33 -5.83
CA THR A 128 1.69 -8.45 -6.94
C THR A 128 0.56 -7.53 -6.49
N ILE A 129 0.39 -6.38 -7.18
CA ILE A 129 -0.78 -5.52 -7.01
C ILE A 129 -1.84 -5.99 -8.01
N THR A 130 -2.98 -6.47 -7.50
CA THR A 130 -4.02 -7.12 -8.33
C THR A 130 -5.23 -6.25 -8.58
N ALA A 131 -5.50 -5.26 -7.70
CA ALA A 131 -6.59 -4.32 -7.87
C ALA A 131 -6.23 -2.94 -7.31
N PHE A 132 -6.95 -1.94 -7.80
CA PHE A 132 -6.82 -0.55 -7.42
C PHE A 132 -8.19 0.11 -7.36
N SER A 133 -8.41 0.96 -6.38
CA SER A 133 -9.57 1.84 -6.33
C SER A 133 -9.19 3.21 -5.77
N LYS A 134 -10.00 4.22 -6.09
CA LYS A 134 -9.85 5.56 -5.54
C LYS A 134 -11.19 6.11 -5.08
N SER A 135 -11.15 7.01 -4.10
CA SER A 135 -12.32 7.74 -3.59
C SER A 135 -11.90 9.13 -3.08
N GLY A 136 -12.87 10.02 -2.88
CA GLY A 136 -12.62 11.39 -2.46
C GLY A 136 -12.60 12.38 -3.64
N ASP A 137 -11.91 13.50 -3.47
CA ASP A 137 -11.96 14.64 -4.38
C ASP A 137 -11.10 14.40 -5.62
N SER A 138 -11.73 14.46 -6.78
CA SER A 138 -11.08 14.13 -8.06
C SER A 138 -11.30 15.17 -9.16
N ILE A 139 -11.95 16.31 -8.85
CA ILE A 139 -12.04 17.45 -9.77
C ILE A 139 -10.63 18.04 -9.94
N GLY A 140 -10.13 18.08 -11.16
CA GLY A 140 -8.74 18.49 -11.45
C GLY A 140 -7.72 17.36 -11.48
N LEU A 141 -8.10 16.12 -11.13
CA LEU A 141 -7.23 14.96 -11.24
C LEU A 141 -6.94 14.61 -12.71
N THR A 142 -5.69 14.77 -13.14
CA THR A 142 -5.27 14.53 -14.53
C THR A 142 -4.68 13.14 -14.75
N ARG A 143 -4.52 12.32 -13.71
CA ARG A 143 -4.02 10.94 -13.78
C ARG A 143 -5.17 9.95 -13.91
N ASN A 144 -5.03 8.99 -14.83
CA ASN A 144 -5.97 7.87 -14.95
C ASN A 144 -5.63 6.75 -13.94
N ASP A 145 -6.54 5.78 -13.80
CA ASP A 145 -6.40 4.70 -12.81
C ASP A 145 -5.13 3.86 -13.02
N ALA A 146 -4.72 3.59 -14.26
CA ALA A 146 -3.49 2.85 -14.55
C ALA A 146 -2.23 3.62 -14.11
N GLN A 147 -2.23 4.94 -14.26
CA GLN A 147 -1.12 5.80 -13.80
C GLN A 147 -1.09 5.90 -12.28
N LEU A 148 -2.25 5.98 -11.62
CA LEU A 148 -2.34 5.99 -10.16
C LEU A 148 -1.94 4.62 -9.58
N MET A 149 -2.40 3.52 -10.17
CA MET A 149 -2.02 2.16 -9.77
C MET A 149 -0.50 1.96 -9.85
N ALA A 150 0.16 2.52 -10.87
CA ALA A 150 1.61 2.41 -11.05
C ALA A 150 2.44 3.23 -10.05
N MET A 151 1.81 4.06 -9.19
CA MET A 151 2.51 4.81 -8.13
C MET A 151 2.90 3.93 -6.93
N LEU A 152 2.25 2.76 -6.74
CA LEU A 152 2.68 1.80 -5.74
C LEU A 152 3.47 0.66 -6.38
N SER A 153 4.54 0.24 -5.75
CA SER A 153 5.34 -0.93 -6.11
C SER A 153 5.55 -1.83 -4.90
N VAL A 154 5.75 -3.12 -5.14
CA VAL A 154 6.06 -4.13 -4.11
C VAL A 154 7.27 -4.96 -4.53
N ASN A 155 7.98 -5.59 -3.56
CA ASN A 155 8.96 -6.61 -3.88
C ASN A 155 8.23 -7.85 -4.44
N SER A 156 8.71 -8.38 -5.57
CA SER A 156 8.06 -9.52 -6.23
C SER A 156 8.31 -10.85 -5.53
N LEU A 157 9.45 -11.02 -4.86
CA LEU A 157 9.77 -12.18 -4.03
C LEU A 157 9.63 -11.79 -2.57
N VAL A 158 8.81 -12.51 -1.82
CA VAL A 158 8.53 -12.28 -0.40
C VAL A 158 9.13 -13.38 0.47
N ILE A 159 8.87 -14.64 0.14
CA ILE A 159 9.45 -15.82 0.82
C ILE A 159 10.15 -16.67 -0.24
N ASP A 160 11.37 -17.09 0.05
CA ASP A 160 12.12 -18.05 -0.76
C ASP A 160 11.97 -19.48 -0.23
N SER A 161 12.40 -20.49 -1.00
CA SER A 161 12.28 -21.90 -0.71
C SER A 161 13.10 -22.41 0.50
N ALA A 162 13.60 -21.54 1.36
CA ALA A 162 14.35 -21.90 2.56
C ALA A 162 13.76 -21.30 3.83
N HIS A 163 12.75 -20.46 3.72
CA HIS A 163 12.16 -19.70 4.82
C HIS A 163 10.64 -19.90 4.86
N GLU A 164 10.06 -19.82 6.04
CA GLU A 164 8.61 -19.87 6.30
C GLU A 164 8.05 -18.45 6.49
N GLN A 165 8.91 -17.45 6.65
CA GLN A 165 8.53 -16.07 6.90
C GLN A 165 9.29 -15.12 5.99
N GLY A 166 8.63 -14.05 5.58
CA GLY A 166 9.20 -13.01 4.74
C GLY A 166 8.58 -11.64 4.99
N THR A 167 9.17 -10.64 4.37
CA THR A 167 8.69 -9.27 4.44
C THR A 167 8.24 -8.80 3.07
N LEU A 168 6.97 -8.42 2.96
CA LEU A 168 6.42 -7.71 1.84
C LEU A 168 6.69 -6.21 2.06
N SER A 169 7.52 -5.62 1.21
CA SER A 169 7.80 -4.18 1.23
C SER A 169 7.02 -3.49 0.13
N TRP A 170 6.35 -2.40 0.48
CA TRP A 170 5.67 -1.55 -0.48
C TRP A 170 6.27 -0.14 -0.48
N ASN A 171 6.27 0.49 -1.65
CA ASN A 171 6.75 1.86 -1.84
C ASN A 171 5.78 2.62 -2.74
N PHE A 172 5.30 3.75 -2.26
CA PHE A 172 4.51 4.71 -3.01
C PHE A 172 5.41 5.85 -3.48
N ASP A 173 5.36 6.15 -4.78
CA ASP A 173 6.01 7.29 -5.42
C ASP A 173 5.04 7.91 -6.43
N SER A 174 4.66 9.16 -6.21
CA SER A 174 3.77 9.90 -7.10
C SER A 174 4.37 10.21 -8.48
N ALA A 175 5.61 9.81 -8.74
CA ALA A 175 6.36 10.03 -9.98
C ALA A 175 6.35 11.52 -10.42
N GLY A 176 6.54 12.41 -9.45
CA GLY A 176 6.55 13.85 -9.66
C GLY A 176 5.17 14.52 -9.76
N TYR A 177 4.08 13.76 -9.62
CA TYR A 177 2.73 14.34 -9.59
C TYR A 177 2.43 14.89 -8.19
N ALA A 178 2.20 16.19 -8.10
CA ALA A 178 2.11 16.92 -6.83
C ALA A 178 0.71 16.90 -6.18
N PHE A 179 -0.34 16.45 -6.89
CA PHE A 179 -1.74 16.52 -6.44
C PHE A 179 -2.21 17.93 -6.03
N GLY A 180 -1.59 18.95 -6.58
CA GLY A 180 -1.82 20.35 -6.21
C GLY A 180 -3.23 20.87 -6.48
N TYR A 181 -4.07 20.11 -7.20
CA TYR A 181 -5.48 20.45 -7.42
C TYR A 181 -6.33 20.34 -6.15
N LEU A 182 -5.89 19.55 -5.16
CA LEU A 182 -6.58 19.39 -3.89
C LEU A 182 -6.46 20.64 -3.03
N ALA A 183 -7.58 21.30 -2.78
CA ALA A 183 -7.67 22.44 -1.86
C ALA A 183 -7.57 21.99 -0.39
N ALA A 184 -7.38 22.94 0.52
CA ALA A 184 -7.45 22.68 1.95
C ALA A 184 -8.81 22.02 2.29
N THR A 185 -8.81 20.99 3.12
CA THR A 185 -9.97 20.14 3.49
C THR A 185 -10.39 19.08 2.46
N GLU A 186 -9.83 19.09 1.26
CA GLU A 186 -10.03 18.04 0.27
C GLU A 186 -9.03 16.90 0.45
N SER A 187 -9.41 15.72 0.01
CA SER A 187 -8.55 14.54 0.07
C SER A 187 -8.86 13.53 -1.03
N LEU A 188 -7.83 12.83 -1.46
CA LEU A 188 -7.93 11.68 -2.35
C LEU A 188 -7.39 10.44 -1.62
N THR A 189 -8.20 9.39 -1.59
CA THR A 189 -7.81 8.08 -1.03
C THR A 189 -7.55 7.12 -2.17
N LEU A 190 -6.37 6.50 -2.17
CA LEU A 190 -5.93 5.47 -3.11
C LEU A 190 -5.82 4.14 -2.34
N VAL A 191 -6.50 3.11 -2.80
CA VAL A 191 -6.46 1.77 -2.19
C VAL A 191 -5.88 0.79 -3.18
N TYR A 192 -4.80 0.12 -2.78
CA TYR A 192 -4.08 -0.87 -3.56
C TYR A 192 -4.27 -2.24 -2.93
N ASN A 193 -4.88 -3.18 -3.66
CA ASN A 193 -5.01 -4.56 -3.20
C ASN A 193 -3.75 -5.34 -3.59
N ILE A 194 -2.98 -5.78 -2.61
CA ILE A 194 -1.78 -6.58 -2.79
C ILE A 194 -2.15 -8.04 -2.55
N THR A 195 -1.76 -8.90 -3.46
CA THR A 195 -1.95 -10.35 -3.39
C THR A 195 -0.60 -11.02 -3.28
N VAL A 196 -0.45 -11.89 -2.29
CA VAL A 196 0.64 -12.88 -2.22
C VAL A 196 0.15 -14.20 -2.79
N THR A 197 1.03 -14.93 -3.45
CA THR A 197 0.71 -16.20 -4.11
C THR A 197 1.85 -17.17 -3.88
N ASP A 198 1.56 -18.38 -3.44
CA ASP A 198 2.52 -19.47 -3.27
C ASP A 198 2.83 -20.21 -4.59
N THR A 199 3.65 -21.25 -4.52
CA THR A 199 4.05 -22.08 -5.67
C THR A 199 2.87 -22.87 -6.23
N GLN A 200 1.86 -23.20 -5.43
CA GLN A 200 0.67 -23.97 -5.81
C GLN A 200 -0.47 -23.08 -6.33
N GLY A 201 -0.30 -21.76 -6.22
CA GLY A 201 -1.26 -20.75 -6.69
C GLY A 201 -2.34 -20.41 -5.67
N THR A 202 -2.17 -20.77 -4.39
CA THR A 202 -3.07 -20.28 -3.32
C THR A 202 -2.65 -18.89 -2.89
N THR A 203 -3.60 -18.08 -2.39
CA THR A 203 -3.38 -16.63 -2.26
C THR A 203 -3.98 -16.09 -0.97
N ASP A 204 -3.34 -15.02 -0.46
CA ASP A 204 -3.94 -14.08 0.50
C ASP A 204 -3.81 -12.65 -0.01
N THR A 205 -4.67 -11.76 0.47
CA THR A 205 -4.74 -10.37 0.00
C THR A 205 -4.78 -9.37 1.13
N ARG A 206 -4.13 -8.21 0.91
CA ARG A 206 -4.16 -7.09 1.85
C ARG A 206 -4.24 -5.75 1.12
N ASP A 207 -5.07 -4.84 1.64
CA ASP A 207 -5.12 -3.48 1.14
C ASP A 207 -4.05 -2.61 1.78
N VAL A 208 -3.36 -1.81 0.95
CA VAL A 208 -2.54 -0.67 1.35
C VAL A 208 -3.24 0.59 0.91
N THR A 209 -3.46 1.51 1.86
CA THR A 209 -4.23 2.74 1.65
C THR A 209 -3.34 3.97 1.76
N ILE A 210 -3.29 4.79 0.71
CA ILE A 210 -2.62 6.09 0.72
C ILE A 210 -3.67 7.19 0.70
N VAL A 211 -3.68 8.02 1.74
CA VAL A 211 -4.55 9.20 1.82
C VAL A 211 -3.72 10.44 1.50
N ILE A 212 -4.15 11.21 0.50
CA ILE A 212 -3.49 12.46 0.10
C ILE A 212 -4.39 13.60 0.52
N THR A 213 -3.90 14.46 1.42
CA THR A 213 -4.64 15.64 1.92
C THR A 213 -4.18 16.90 1.22
N GLY A 214 -5.12 17.73 0.79
CA GLY A 214 -4.86 18.95 0.06
C GLY A 214 -4.32 20.09 0.94
N GLU A 215 -3.74 21.09 0.25
CA GLU A 215 -3.25 22.34 0.82
C GLU A 215 -3.76 23.51 -0.03
N ASN A 216 -4.08 24.62 0.62
CA ASN A 216 -4.49 25.83 -0.09
C ASN A 216 -3.28 26.51 -0.74
N SER A 217 -3.38 26.76 -2.04
CA SER A 217 -2.44 27.58 -2.81
C SER A 217 -3.05 28.96 -3.07
N ALA A 218 -2.24 30.00 -3.03
CA ALA A 218 -2.73 31.33 -3.35
C ALA A 218 -2.89 31.51 -4.86
N PRO A 219 -3.93 32.25 -5.33
CA PRO A 219 -4.05 32.58 -6.73
C PRO A 219 -2.90 33.49 -7.19
N VAL A 220 -2.50 33.35 -8.45
CA VAL A 220 -1.42 34.12 -9.08
C VAL A 220 -1.98 34.95 -10.22
N ILE A 221 -1.77 36.25 -10.18
CA ILE A 221 -2.08 37.17 -11.29
C ILE A 221 -0.84 37.26 -12.18
N SER A 222 -1.02 37.10 -13.49
CA SER A 222 0.02 37.19 -14.49
C SER A 222 -0.41 38.11 -15.64
N ILE A 223 0.56 38.47 -16.48
CA ILE A 223 0.34 39.18 -17.74
C ILE A 223 0.71 38.23 -18.86
N GLU A 224 -0.28 37.67 -19.50
CA GLU A 224 -0.13 36.74 -20.61
C GLU A 224 -0.22 37.46 -21.98
N PRO A 225 0.15 36.82 -23.08
CA PRO A 225 -0.01 37.40 -24.42
C PRO A 225 -1.46 37.81 -24.70
N GLY A 226 -1.68 39.11 -24.87
CA GLY A 226 -3.00 39.72 -25.06
C GLY A 226 -3.52 40.47 -23.84
N ASP A 227 -2.88 40.33 -22.68
CA ASP A 227 -3.19 41.12 -21.50
C ASP A 227 -2.57 42.50 -21.58
N SER A 228 -3.16 43.43 -20.81
CA SER A 228 -2.67 44.81 -20.65
C SER A 228 -2.70 45.21 -19.18
N ALA A 229 -1.54 45.55 -18.61
CA ALA A 229 -1.41 46.05 -17.23
C ALA A 229 -1.18 47.56 -17.19
N ALA A 230 -1.17 48.24 -18.34
CA ALA A 230 -0.95 49.68 -18.43
C ALA A 230 -1.59 50.24 -19.70
N GLU A 231 -2.17 51.44 -19.57
CA GLU A 231 -2.68 52.21 -20.68
C GLU A 231 -2.24 53.67 -20.58
N SER A 232 -2.08 54.30 -21.73
CA SER A 232 -1.80 55.74 -21.83
C SER A 232 -2.99 56.47 -22.47
N ILE A 233 -3.57 57.39 -21.72
CA ILE A 233 -4.74 58.16 -22.17
C ILE A 233 -4.32 59.62 -22.36
N VAL A 234 -4.74 60.20 -23.45
CA VAL A 234 -4.54 61.63 -23.69
C VAL A 234 -5.73 62.43 -23.14
N GLU A 235 -5.45 63.47 -22.33
CA GLU A 235 -6.50 64.33 -21.77
C GLU A 235 -7.34 64.93 -22.87
N SER A 236 -8.60 65.07 -22.59
CA SER A 236 -9.59 65.78 -23.48
C SER A 236 -10.69 66.39 -22.62
N ASN A 237 -11.50 67.30 -23.23
CA ASN A 237 -12.63 67.88 -22.52
C ASN A 237 -13.85 66.96 -22.35
N THR A 238 -13.64 65.64 -22.51
CA THR A 238 -14.66 64.61 -22.35
C THR A 238 -14.20 63.57 -21.38
N THR A 239 -15.10 62.66 -20.97
CA THR A 239 -14.76 61.48 -20.11
C THR A 239 -13.69 60.65 -20.78
N LEU A 240 -12.64 60.30 -20.04
CA LEU A 240 -11.58 59.40 -20.45
C LEU A 240 -11.93 57.99 -20.01
N GLY A 241 -11.57 56.97 -20.80
CA GLY A 241 -11.75 55.59 -20.50
C GLY A 241 -10.65 54.70 -21.07
N ALA A 242 -10.30 53.66 -20.37
CA ALA A 242 -9.41 52.57 -20.77
C ALA A 242 -9.94 51.25 -20.26
N GLN A 243 -9.52 50.20 -20.86
CA GLN A 243 -9.86 48.81 -20.42
C GLN A 243 -8.72 47.84 -20.75
N GLY A 244 -8.66 46.76 -20.04
CA GLY A 244 -7.67 45.71 -20.28
C GLY A 244 -8.03 44.43 -19.57
N THR A 245 -7.12 43.47 -19.68
CA THR A 245 -7.26 42.18 -19.03
C THR A 245 -5.99 41.80 -18.29
N LEU A 246 -6.14 40.95 -17.27
CA LEU A 246 -5.06 40.22 -16.60
C LEU A 246 -5.48 38.80 -16.44
N SER A 247 -4.54 37.89 -16.60
CA SER A 247 -4.76 36.46 -16.37
C SER A 247 -4.57 36.12 -14.90
N VAL A 248 -5.42 35.21 -14.40
CA VAL A 248 -5.33 34.67 -13.03
C VAL A 248 -5.31 33.18 -13.10
N ARG A 249 -4.47 32.54 -12.28
CA ARG A 249 -4.45 31.11 -12.11
C ARG A 249 -4.47 30.75 -10.63
N ASP A 250 -5.32 29.77 -10.28
CA ASP A 250 -5.31 29.06 -9.01
C ASP A 250 -5.18 27.57 -9.28
N ILE A 251 -4.25 26.87 -8.62
CA ILE A 251 -4.04 25.44 -8.83
C ILE A 251 -5.11 24.60 -8.15
N ASN A 252 -5.76 25.14 -7.10
CA ASN A 252 -6.85 24.47 -6.40
C ASN A 252 -8.13 24.59 -7.23
N THR A 253 -8.47 23.56 -7.97
CA THR A 253 -9.52 23.57 -9.01
C THR A 253 -10.91 23.88 -8.46
N THR A 254 -11.16 23.60 -7.19
CA THR A 254 -12.44 23.82 -6.51
C THR A 254 -12.55 25.16 -5.80
N ASP A 255 -11.47 25.96 -5.80
CA ASP A 255 -11.50 27.28 -5.19
C ASP A 255 -12.22 28.31 -6.08
N THR A 256 -12.73 29.34 -5.44
CA THR A 256 -13.28 30.52 -6.12
C THR A 256 -12.37 31.71 -5.89
N VAL A 257 -12.06 32.46 -6.96
CA VAL A 257 -11.21 33.63 -6.86
C VAL A 257 -12.00 34.90 -7.16
N THR A 258 -11.88 35.86 -6.27
CA THR A 258 -12.49 37.20 -6.45
C THR A 258 -11.39 38.27 -6.59
N ALA A 259 -11.64 39.26 -7.40
CA ALA A 259 -10.75 40.41 -7.59
C ALA A 259 -11.38 41.70 -7.09
N THR A 260 -10.55 42.56 -6.49
CA THR A 260 -10.94 43.91 -6.04
C THR A 260 -9.78 44.87 -6.24
N VAL A 261 -10.10 46.15 -6.49
CA VAL A 261 -9.11 47.22 -6.51
C VAL A 261 -8.94 47.73 -5.07
N THR A 262 -7.74 47.57 -4.49
CA THR A 262 -7.49 47.87 -3.06
C THR A 262 -6.77 49.15 -2.79
N SER A 263 -6.04 49.68 -3.77
CA SER A 263 -5.30 50.95 -3.60
C SER A 263 -5.08 51.70 -4.91
N VAL A 264 -4.89 52.96 -4.81
CA VAL A 264 -4.42 53.84 -5.90
C VAL A 264 -3.36 54.79 -5.35
N SER A 265 -2.28 54.98 -6.12
CA SER A 265 -1.19 55.89 -5.74
C SER A 265 -0.90 56.81 -6.92
N PRO A 266 -1.34 58.09 -6.88
CA PRO A 266 -1.04 59.07 -7.91
C PRO A 266 0.43 59.51 -7.83
N SER A 267 1.07 59.71 -8.98
CA SER A 267 2.44 60.23 -9.10
C SER A 267 2.56 61.21 -10.26
N GLY A 268 3.69 61.90 -10.38
CA GLY A 268 3.90 62.92 -11.39
C GLY A 268 3.28 64.28 -10.98
N THR A 269 2.66 64.99 -11.92
CA THR A 269 2.03 66.32 -11.65
C THR A 269 0.66 66.10 -11.00
N THR A 270 0.60 66.21 -9.69
CA THR A 270 -0.63 66.03 -8.89
C THR A 270 -1.23 67.34 -8.39
N LEU A 271 -0.56 68.48 -8.64
CA LEU A 271 -1.05 69.77 -8.27
C LEU A 271 -2.31 70.15 -9.10
N GLY A 272 -3.39 70.47 -8.41
CA GLY A 272 -4.68 70.71 -9.02
C GLY A 272 -5.58 69.47 -9.19
N LEU A 273 -5.12 68.31 -8.77
CA LEU A 273 -5.95 67.11 -8.75
C LEU A 273 -7.08 67.26 -7.70
N PRO A 274 -8.36 67.43 -8.12
CA PRO A 274 -9.47 67.67 -7.16
C PRO A 274 -9.97 66.46 -6.45
N SER A 275 -9.56 65.22 -6.90
CA SER A 275 -10.06 63.97 -6.40
C SER A 275 -9.19 63.44 -5.28
N ASN A 276 -9.81 62.96 -4.21
CA ASN A 276 -9.15 62.23 -3.12
C ASN A 276 -8.94 60.75 -3.52
N ASN A 277 -8.15 60.02 -2.73
CA ASN A 277 -7.85 58.64 -3.00
C ASN A 277 -9.09 57.74 -3.18
N PRO A 278 -10.18 57.85 -2.38
CA PRO A 278 -11.40 57.07 -2.62
C PRO A 278 -12.07 57.32 -3.97
N THR A 279 -12.08 58.56 -4.42
CA THR A 279 -12.64 58.96 -5.75
C THR A 279 -11.78 58.40 -6.88
N LEU A 280 -10.46 58.49 -6.77
CA LEU A 280 -9.52 57.93 -7.76
C LEU A 280 -9.59 56.41 -7.79
N LEU A 281 -9.72 55.78 -6.63
CA LEU A 281 -9.83 54.29 -6.52
C LEU A 281 -11.07 53.80 -7.26
N ASN A 282 -12.20 54.49 -7.15
CA ASN A 282 -13.45 54.11 -7.79
C ASN A 282 -13.47 54.36 -9.33
N MET A 283 -12.41 54.98 -9.90
CA MET A 283 -12.28 55.10 -11.36
C MET A 283 -11.88 53.80 -12.05
N LEU A 284 -11.24 52.87 -11.32
CA LEU A 284 -10.94 51.55 -11.84
C LEU A 284 -11.90 50.52 -11.21
N SER A 285 -12.54 49.75 -12.05
CA SER A 285 -13.40 48.65 -11.65
C SER A 285 -12.90 47.33 -12.27
N VAL A 286 -13.12 46.23 -11.57
CA VAL A 286 -12.82 44.87 -12.04
C VAL A 286 -14.04 43.97 -11.87
N ASN A 287 -14.10 42.91 -12.66
CA ASN A 287 -15.08 41.83 -12.39
C ASN A 287 -14.77 41.17 -11.03
N THR A 288 -15.79 40.98 -10.21
CA THR A 288 -15.59 40.40 -8.87
C THR A 288 -15.31 38.91 -8.90
N ASN A 289 -16.02 38.12 -9.71
CA ASN A 289 -15.82 36.68 -9.86
C ASN A 289 -14.85 36.44 -11.02
N VAL A 290 -13.70 35.88 -10.74
CA VAL A 290 -12.60 35.67 -11.69
C VAL A 290 -12.45 34.19 -12.03
N ILE A 291 -12.44 33.33 -11.01
CA ILE A 291 -12.38 31.86 -11.14
C ILE A 291 -13.58 31.28 -10.40
N ASP A 292 -14.26 30.32 -11.02
CA ASP A 292 -15.30 29.53 -10.42
C ASP A 292 -14.70 28.22 -9.83
N ASN A 293 -15.53 27.44 -9.14
CA ASN A 293 -15.12 26.22 -8.44
C ASN A 293 -14.89 24.98 -9.36
N VAL A 294 -14.69 25.18 -10.65
CA VAL A 294 -14.43 24.10 -11.62
C VAL A 294 -13.29 24.42 -12.60
N SER A 295 -12.68 25.60 -12.47
CA SER A 295 -11.63 26.10 -13.37
C SER A 295 -10.38 26.48 -12.59
N GLU A 296 -9.20 26.23 -13.15
CA GLU A 296 -7.91 26.70 -12.61
C GLU A 296 -7.54 28.12 -13.09
N THR A 297 -8.20 28.62 -14.11
CA THR A 297 -7.83 29.87 -14.75
C THR A 297 -9.02 30.80 -14.95
N GLY A 298 -8.78 32.09 -14.85
CA GLY A 298 -9.76 33.14 -15.09
C GLY A 298 -9.14 34.41 -15.64
N THR A 299 -9.98 35.41 -15.93
CA THR A 299 -9.55 36.68 -16.46
C THR A 299 -10.14 37.82 -15.63
N ILE A 300 -9.28 38.71 -15.18
CA ILE A 300 -9.68 40.01 -14.62
C ILE A 300 -9.86 40.98 -15.79
N TYR A 301 -11.06 41.51 -15.93
CA TYR A 301 -11.36 42.63 -16.83
C TYR A 301 -11.35 43.91 -16.02
N TRP A 302 -10.57 44.90 -16.46
CA TRP A 302 -10.48 46.23 -15.81
C TRP A 302 -10.77 47.37 -16.76
#